data_c3285ab4219f8fb758b180c67431ffa8
#
_entry.id   c3285ab4219f8fb758b180c67431ffa8
#
_cell.length_a   1.000
_cell.length_b   1.000
_cell.length_c   1.000
_cell.angle_alpha   90.00
_cell.angle_beta   90.00
_cell.angle_gamma   90.00
#
_symmetry.space_group_name_H-M   'P 1'
#
loop_
_entity.id
_entity.type
_entity.pdbx_description
1 polymer ?
#
loop_
_entity_poly.entity_id
_entity_poly.type
_entity_poly.pdbx_seq_one_letter_code
_entity_poly.pdbx_strand_id
1 'polypeptide(L)'
;MKLTTIISAFYLLCLLCIQPVHADGGFWLPTQIQGKVHQAMKKQGLRLSEKDIYDINQSCLSNATLSLSYDNSTFSPSASASFISGEGLVLTNFHCVARYLEHISDANHDYVKHGCWATQ
;
A
#
# COMPACT_ATOMS: atom_id res chain seq x y z
N MET A 1 -6.74 -30.72 -46.07
CA MET A 1 -5.81 -30.49 -44.96
C MET A 1 -6.09 -31.57 -43.93
N LYS A 2 -5.11 -32.37 -43.52
CA LYS A 2 -5.35 -33.48 -42.59
C LYS A 2 -5.63 -32.91 -41.16
N LEU A 3 -6.59 -33.48 -40.45
CA LEU A 3 -6.95 -33.09 -39.09
C LEU A 3 -5.73 -32.98 -38.14
N THR A 4 -4.77 -33.88 -38.33
CA THR A 4 -3.49 -33.88 -37.62
C THR A 4 -2.69 -32.56 -37.79
N THR A 5 -2.70 -31.97 -38.99
CA THR A 5 -2.00 -30.71 -39.28
C THR A 5 -2.66 -29.54 -38.55
N ILE A 6 -3.99 -29.52 -38.45
CA ILE A 6 -4.74 -28.48 -37.75
C ILE A 6 -4.45 -28.56 -36.24
N ILE A 7 -4.47 -29.77 -35.69
CA ILE A 7 -4.20 -29.99 -34.24
C ILE A 7 -2.74 -29.59 -33.91
N SER A 8 -1.78 -29.95 -34.75
CA SER A 8 -0.38 -29.57 -34.53
C SER A 8 -0.17 -28.05 -34.61
N ALA A 9 -0.82 -27.38 -35.57
CA ALA A 9 -0.74 -25.91 -35.70
C ALA A 9 -1.39 -25.22 -34.47
N PHE A 10 -2.52 -25.72 -33.98
CA PHE A 10 -3.17 -25.18 -32.79
C PHE A 10 -2.31 -25.36 -31.54
N TYR A 11 -1.70 -26.54 -31.35
CA TYR A 11 -0.80 -26.80 -30.24
C TYR A 11 0.43 -25.90 -30.26
N LEU A 12 1.03 -25.69 -31.45
CA LEU A 12 2.16 -24.77 -31.62
C LEU A 12 1.77 -23.34 -31.30
N LEU A 13 0.57 -22.90 -31.70
CA LEU A 13 0.05 -21.56 -31.40
C LEU A 13 -0.15 -21.38 -29.89
N CYS A 14 -0.70 -22.38 -29.18
CA CYS A 14 -0.85 -22.34 -27.73
C CYS A 14 0.50 -22.24 -27.01
N LEU A 15 1.53 -22.96 -27.48
CA LEU A 15 2.89 -22.85 -26.91
C LEU A 15 3.51 -21.48 -27.10
N LEU A 16 3.21 -20.77 -28.18
CA LEU A 16 3.70 -19.41 -28.43
C LEU A 16 2.99 -18.36 -27.56
N CYS A 17 1.83 -18.67 -27.02
CA CYS A 17 1.08 -17.78 -26.12
C CYS A 17 1.51 -17.89 -24.65
N ILE A 18 2.39 -18.84 -24.29
CA ILE A 18 2.91 -18.96 -22.93
C ILE A 18 3.95 -17.88 -22.71
N GLN A 19 3.51 -16.74 -22.16
CA GLN A 19 4.42 -15.70 -21.71
C GLN A 19 4.96 -16.10 -20.33
N PRO A 20 6.28 -16.00 -20.10
CA PRO A 20 6.81 -16.19 -18.75
C PRO A 20 6.26 -15.10 -17.84
N VAL A 21 5.43 -15.47 -16.89
CA VAL A 21 4.98 -14.55 -15.84
C VAL A 21 6.14 -14.37 -14.88
N HIS A 22 6.79 -13.22 -14.95
CA HIS A 22 7.77 -12.81 -13.97
C HIS A 22 7.01 -12.07 -12.85
N ALA A 23 6.86 -12.73 -11.71
CA ALA A 23 6.41 -12.07 -10.51
C ALA A 23 7.64 -11.40 -9.86
N ASP A 24 7.66 -10.07 -9.86
CA ASP A 24 8.59 -9.33 -9.03
C ASP A 24 8.13 -9.50 -7.58
N GLY A 25 8.69 -10.48 -6.88
CA GLY A 25 8.33 -10.82 -5.52
C GLY A 25 9.14 -10.02 -4.51
N GLY A 26 8.52 -9.72 -3.40
CA GLY A 26 9.16 -9.22 -2.19
C GLY A 26 8.60 -7.89 -1.68
N PHE A 27 8.69 -7.74 -0.36
CA PHE A 27 8.51 -6.46 0.30
C PHE A 27 9.89 -5.87 0.53
N TRP A 28 10.11 -4.67 -0.01
CA TRP A 28 11.36 -3.95 0.17
C TRP A 28 11.18 -2.91 1.26
N LEU A 29 12.06 -2.91 2.24
CA LEU A 29 12.12 -1.79 3.19
C LEU A 29 12.48 -0.52 2.41
N PRO A 30 11.95 0.66 2.79
CA PRO A 30 12.28 1.93 2.13
C PRO A 30 13.79 2.15 1.99
N THR A 31 14.57 1.75 2.99
CA THR A 31 16.05 1.81 2.99
C THR A 31 16.72 0.91 1.95
N GLN A 32 16.01 -0.09 1.43
CA GLN A 32 16.50 -1.06 0.45
C GLN A 32 16.13 -0.68 -1.00
N ILE A 33 15.27 0.33 -1.16
CA ILE A 33 14.82 0.79 -2.48
C ILE A 33 15.92 1.68 -3.09
N GLN A 34 17.02 1.05 -3.50
CA GLN A 34 18.18 1.68 -4.10
C GLN A 34 18.72 0.83 -5.26
N GLY A 35 19.48 1.45 -6.14
CA GLY A 35 20.22 0.78 -7.21
C GLY A 35 19.33 -0.10 -8.09
N LYS A 36 19.55 -1.42 -8.10
CA LYS A 36 18.85 -2.37 -8.99
C LYS A 36 17.34 -2.46 -8.70
N VAL A 37 16.95 -2.39 -7.41
CA VAL A 37 15.53 -2.43 -7.01
C VAL A 37 14.80 -1.19 -7.54
N HIS A 38 15.35 -0.01 -7.33
CA HIS A 38 14.80 1.24 -7.85
C HIS A 38 14.73 1.26 -9.39
N GLN A 39 15.77 0.76 -10.07
CA GLN A 39 15.78 0.64 -11.52
C GLN A 39 14.68 -0.31 -12.05
N ALA A 40 14.43 -1.45 -11.35
CA ALA A 40 13.35 -2.36 -11.69
C ALA A 40 11.99 -1.68 -11.52
N MET A 41 11.76 -0.98 -10.41
CA MET A 41 10.55 -0.19 -10.18
C MET A 41 10.35 0.91 -11.24
N LYS A 42 11.42 1.58 -11.67
CA LYS A 42 11.36 2.57 -12.76
C LYS A 42 10.92 1.97 -14.09
N LYS A 43 11.38 0.77 -14.42
CA LYS A 43 10.93 0.06 -15.62
C LYS A 43 9.43 -0.26 -15.58
N GLN A 44 8.86 -0.42 -14.39
CA GLN A 44 7.42 -0.64 -14.16
C GLN A 44 6.63 0.68 -14.05
N GLY A 45 7.27 1.83 -14.19
CA GLY A 45 6.59 3.12 -14.22
C GLY A 45 6.76 3.99 -12.98
N LEU A 46 7.59 3.61 -12.00
CA LEU A 46 7.90 4.48 -10.86
C LEU A 46 8.59 5.75 -11.36
N ARG A 47 8.05 6.91 -10.96
CA ARG A 47 8.60 8.24 -11.31
C ARG A 47 9.36 8.92 -10.18
N LEU A 48 9.22 8.41 -8.95
CA LEU A 48 9.90 8.95 -7.77
C LEU A 48 11.40 8.60 -7.79
N SER A 49 12.22 9.51 -7.30
CA SER A 49 13.62 9.22 -7.04
C SER A 49 13.78 8.39 -5.76
N GLU A 50 14.97 7.83 -5.54
CA GLU A 50 15.29 7.11 -4.29
C GLU A 50 15.10 8.01 -3.06
N LYS A 51 15.51 9.29 -3.16
CA LYS A 51 15.38 10.29 -2.08
C LYS A 51 13.93 10.70 -1.83
N ASP A 52 13.09 10.73 -2.86
CA ASP A 52 11.65 11.02 -2.68
C ASP A 52 10.94 9.91 -1.91
N ILE A 53 11.45 8.67 -1.99
CA ILE A 53 10.90 7.53 -1.28
C ILE A 53 11.41 7.49 0.16
N TYR A 54 12.72 7.61 0.35
CA TYR A 54 13.37 7.56 1.66
C TYR A 54 14.63 8.41 1.69
N ASP A 55 14.65 9.39 2.60
CA ASP A 55 15.84 10.18 2.94
C ASP A 55 15.73 10.64 4.40
N ILE A 56 16.82 10.50 5.17
CA ILE A 56 16.86 10.92 6.58
C ILE A 56 17.10 12.42 6.75
N ASN A 57 17.54 13.10 5.71
CA ASN A 57 17.95 14.51 5.77
C ASN A 57 16.90 15.46 5.15
N GLN A 58 15.88 14.93 4.49
CA GLN A 58 14.83 15.71 3.84
C GLN A 58 13.48 15.02 3.91
N SER A 59 12.42 15.79 3.70
CA SER A 59 11.06 15.24 3.64
C SER A 59 10.92 14.30 2.45
N CYS A 60 10.35 13.12 2.68
CA CYS A 60 10.17 12.08 1.68
C CYS A 60 8.88 11.27 1.96
N LEU A 61 8.54 10.36 1.06
CA LEU A 61 7.30 9.57 1.16
C LEU A 61 7.20 8.79 2.47
N SER A 62 8.32 8.27 3.00
CA SER A 62 8.31 7.53 4.26
C SER A 62 7.86 8.38 5.47
N ASN A 63 8.02 9.71 5.43
CA ASN A 63 7.57 10.60 6.50
C ASN A 63 6.04 10.76 6.54
N ALA A 64 5.36 10.41 5.46
CA ALA A 64 3.90 10.43 5.42
C ALA A 64 3.27 9.21 6.11
N THR A 65 4.06 8.16 6.41
CA THR A 65 3.55 6.94 7.07
C THR A 65 3.53 7.12 8.58
N LEU A 66 2.45 6.66 9.20
CA LEU A 66 2.22 6.74 10.65
C LEU A 66 1.98 5.35 11.23
N SER A 67 2.47 5.14 12.44
CA SER A 67 2.09 4.02 13.30
C SER A 67 1.05 4.52 14.31
N LEU A 68 -0.09 3.83 14.38
CA LEU A 68 -1.12 4.09 15.38
C LEU A 68 -0.97 3.10 16.53
N SER A 69 -1.06 3.60 17.78
CA SER A 69 -1.06 2.79 18.99
C SER A 69 -2.23 3.19 19.87
N TYR A 70 -2.86 2.21 20.52
CA TYR A 70 -4.00 2.43 21.43
C TYR A 70 -3.57 2.70 22.88
N ASP A 71 -2.34 2.33 23.23
CA ASP A 71 -1.88 2.29 24.62
C ASP A 71 -0.72 3.25 24.92
N ASN A 72 -0.48 4.24 24.07
CA ASN A 72 0.70 5.10 24.12
C ASN A 72 2.04 4.34 24.05
N SER A 73 2.02 3.07 23.71
CA SER A 73 3.21 2.26 23.53
C SER A 73 3.81 2.48 22.15
N THR A 74 5.03 2.97 22.09
CA THR A 74 5.79 3.05 20.83
C THR A 74 6.26 1.69 20.31
N PHE A 75 6.17 0.65 21.15
CA PHE A 75 6.67 -0.69 20.84
C PHE A 75 5.57 -1.67 20.39
N SER A 76 4.30 -1.29 20.47
CA SER A 76 3.17 -2.13 20.07
C SER A 76 2.27 -1.40 19.07
N PRO A 77 2.73 -1.19 17.81
CA PRO A 77 1.88 -0.57 16.80
C PRO A 77 0.68 -1.47 16.53
N SER A 78 -0.51 -0.89 16.62
CA SER A 78 -1.78 -1.61 16.43
C SER A 78 -2.32 -1.44 15.02
N ALA A 79 -1.95 -0.37 14.34
CA ALA A 79 -2.41 -0.03 13.00
C ALA A 79 -1.46 0.94 12.29
N SER A 80 -1.70 1.14 11.01
CA SER A 80 -0.99 2.13 10.20
C SER A 80 -1.94 3.17 9.62
N ALA A 81 -1.39 4.36 9.35
CA ALA A 81 -2.07 5.46 8.71
C ALA A 81 -1.10 6.24 7.81
N SER A 82 -1.62 7.20 7.07
CA SER A 82 -0.81 8.09 6.24
C SER A 82 -1.31 9.52 6.31
N PHE A 83 -0.39 10.47 6.39
CA PHE A 83 -0.71 11.86 6.08
C PHE A 83 -1.02 12.00 4.59
N ILE A 84 -2.12 12.66 4.25
CA ILE A 84 -2.55 12.94 2.88
C ILE A 84 -2.66 14.44 2.59
N SER A 85 -2.37 15.29 3.57
CA SER A 85 -2.25 16.74 3.39
C SER A 85 -1.18 17.33 4.29
N GLY A 86 -0.71 18.53 3.93
CA GLY A 86 0.19 19.33 4.76
C GLY A 86 -0.48 19.94 5.99
N GLU A 87 -1.80 19.89 6.10
CA GLU A 87 -2.61 20.41 7.21
C GLU A 87 -2.99 19.34 8.25
N GLY A 88 -2.39 18.15 8.16
CA GLY A 88 -2.58 17.10 9.15
C GLY A 88 -3.75 16.15 8.87
N LEU A 89 -4.33 16.15 7.66
CA LEU A 89 -5.34 15.17 7.30
C LEU A 89 -4.70 13.78 7.21
N VAL A 90 -5.22 12.84 7.99
CA VAL A 90 -4.74 11.46 8.09
C VAL A 90 -5.76 10.49 7.52
N LEU A 91 -5.30 9.57 6.69
CA LEU A 91 -6.08 8.47 6.16
C LEU A 91 -5.68 7.16 6.85
N THR A 92 -6.68 6.41 7.31
CA THR A 92 -6.52 5.07 7.88
C THR A 92 -7.74 4.20 7.55
N ASN A 93 -7.69 2.92 7.91
CA ASN A 93 -8.83 2.02 7.75
C ASN A 93 -9.84 2.19 8.89
N PHE A 94 -11.13 2.03 8.57
CA PHE A 94 -12.20 2.14 9.57
C PHE A 94 -11.99 1.22 10.78
N HIS A 95 -11.60 -0.04 10.56
CA HIS A 95 -11.37 -0.98 11.66
C HIS A 95 -10.26 -0.55 12.62
N CYS A 96 -9.35 0.33 12.18
CA CYS A 96 -8.30 0.88 13.05
C CYS A 96 -8.82 1.87 14.06
N VAL A 97 -9.99 2.45 13.85
CA VAL A 97 -10.62 3.46 14.74
C VAL A 97 -11.96 3.01 15.28
N ALA A 98 -12.55 1.94 14.77
CA ALA A 98 -13.89 1.46 15.13
C ALA A 98 -14.06 1.27 16.63
N ARG A 99 -13.11 0.59 17.28
CA ARG A 99 -13.15 0.35 18.73
C ARG A 99 -13.11 1.65 19.55
N TYR A 100 -12.39 2.66 19.08
CA TYR A 100 -12.37 3.96 19.72
C TYR A 100 -13.71 4.68 19.55
N LEU A 101 -14.30 4.63 18.34
CA LEU A 101 -15.62 5.20 18.08
C LEU A 101 -16.69 4.51 18.90
N GLU A 102 -16.65 3.20 19.07
CA GLU A 102 -17.53 2.45 19.96
C GLU A 102 -17.40 2.95 21.42
N HIS A 103 -16.18 3.14 21.90
CA HIS A 103 -15.91 3.57 23.27
C HIS A 103 -16.43 4.97 23.58
N ILE A 104 -16.38 5.90 22.62
CA ILE A 104 -16.84 7.29 22.80
C ILE A 104 -18.33 7.47 22.42
N SER A 105 -18.98 6.45 21.85
CA SER A 105 -20.41 6.46 21.54
C SER A 105 -21.25 6.28 22.80
N ASP A 106 -22.43 6.92 22.81
CA ASP A 106 -23.44 6.80 23.88
C ASP A 106 -24.84 6.60 23.26
N ALA A 107 -25.88 6.53 24.13
CA ALA A 107 -27.26 6.32 23.69
C ALA A 107 -27.82 7.43 22.78
N ASN A 108 -27.24 8.63 22.81
CA ASN A 108 -27.66 9.78 22.02
C ASN A 108 -26.74 10.03 20.80
N HIS A 109 -25.53 9.50 20.84
CA HIS A 109 -24.49 9.76 19.83
C HIS A 109 -23.83 8.46 19.38
N ASP A 110 -24.33 7.88 18.28
CA ASP A 110 -23.75 6.72 17.63
C ASP A 110 -22.69 7.16 16.61
N TYR A 111 -21.46 7.34 17.07
CA TYR A 111 -20.35 7.77 16.23
C TYR A 111 -19.88 6.68 15.26
N VAL A 112 -20.14 5.40 15.53
CA VAL A 112 -19.84 4.31 14.61
C VAL A 112 -20.69 4.45 13.34
N LYS A 113 -21.96 4.82 13.51
CA LYS A 113 -22.93 4.94 12.43
C LYS A 113 -22.86 6.30 11.71
N HIS A 114 -22.69 7.37 12.46
CA HIS A 114 -22.84 8.74 11.95
C HIS A 114 -21.52 9.49 11.80
N GLY A 115 -20.41 8.89 12.23
CA GLY A 115 -19.11 9.56 12.31
C GLY A 115 -19.03 10.54 13.47
N CYS A 116 -17.79 10.96 13.77
CA CYS A 116 -17.50 11.97 14.78
C CYS A 116 -16.83 13.16 14.10
N TRP A 117 -17.46 14.31 14.12
CA TRP A 117 -16.90 15.56 13.62
C TRP A 117 -16.45 16.41 14.80
N ALA A 118 -15.12 16.53 14.99
CA ALA A 118 -14.58 17.45 15.98
C ALA A 118 -14.84 18.88 15.51
N THR A 119 -15.59 19.62 16.32
CA THR A 119 -15.69 21.09 16.20
C THR A 119 -14.71 21.69 17.18
N GLN A 120 -13.90 22.66 16.74
CA GLN A 120 -13.00 23.44 17.61
C GLN A 120 -13.80 24.22 18.63
#